data_9aaa586692770dcbf6b6dc0a591818c1
#
_entry.id   9aaa586692770dcbf6b6dc0a591818c1
#
_cell.length_a   1.000
_cell.length_b   1.000
_cell.length_c   1.000
_cell.angle_alpha   90.00
_cell.angle_beta   90.00
_cell.angle_gamma   90.00
#
_symmetry.space_group_name_H-M   'P 1'
#
loop_
_entity.id
_entity.type
_entity.pdbx_description
1 polymer ?
#
loop_
_entity_poly.entity_id
_entity_poly.type
_entity_poly.pdbx_seq_one_letter_code
_entity_poly.pdbx_strand_id
1 'polypeptide(L)'
;MTSFFDTSVLIKKYIHETGSEFVKLYLTQSPSIAVCSTTRVECSSVINRMLANGEMTAEESNYLQNQIAEDLQFYEVIPFSETLEKIAIDMVKKHRLRTLDAIQLASALSVSQIQHFFVSDTKLKESGKAEGLSVIDPNENQL
;
A
#
# COMPACT_ATOMS: atom_id res chain seq x y z
N MET A 1 -16.62 6.52 1.82
CA MET A 1 -15.25 7.06 1.84
C MET A 1 -14.24 5.96 1.52
N THR A 2 -13.11 6.33 0.99
CA THR A 2 -12.11 5.37 0.49
C THR A 2 -10.87 5.41 1.36
N SER A 3 -10.35 4.24 1.75
CA SER A 3 -9.08 4.13 2.45
C SER A 3 -7.99 3.69 1.46
N PHE A 4 -6.82 4.30 1.55
CA PHE A 4 -5.68 3.96 0.71
C PHE A 4 -4.68 3.12 1.50
N PHE A 5 -4.21 2.03 0.89
CA PHE A 5 -3.25 1.12 1.50
C PHE A 5 -1.93 1.17 0.76
N ASP A 6 -0.87 1.60 1.46
CA ASP A 6 0.50 1.45 0.96
C ASP A 6 0.81 -0.04 0.82
N THR A 7 1.67 -0.39 -0.14
CA THR A 7 1.99 -1.79 -0.43
C THR A 7 2.54 -2.53 0.80
N SER A 8 3.36 -1.85 1.61
CA SER A 8 3.93 -2.48 2.82
C SER A 8 2.86 -2.88 3.83
N VAL A 9 1.72 -2.23 3.80
CA VAL A 9 0.57 -2.58 4.65
C VAL A 9 -0.31 -3.62 3.97
N LEU A 10 -0.65 -3.43 2.71
CA LEU A 10 -1.51 -4.37 1.99
C LEU A 10 -0.94 -5.78 1.95
N ILE A 11 0.37 -5.91 1.79
CA ILE A 11 1.05 -7.22 1.73
C ILE A 11 0.81 -8.06 2.99
N LYS A 12 0.51 -7.42 4.12
CA LYS A 12 0.23 -8.10 5.39
C LYS A 12 -1.04 -8.95 5.35
N LYS A 13 -1.90 -8.72 4.36
CA LYS A 13 -3.05 -9.61 4.12
C LYS A 13 -2.59 -10.99 3.66
N TYR A 14 -1.52 -11.04 2.89
CA TYR A 14 -1.07 -12.24 2.18
C TYR A 14 0.09 -12.95 2.87
N ILE A 15 0.94 -12.19 3.55
CA ILE A 15 2.11 -12.69 4.26
C ILE A 15 1.95 -12.32 5.71
N HIS A 16 1.94 -13.35 6.58
CA HIS A 16 1.73 -13.13 8.02
C HIS A 16 2.93 -12.43 8.64
N GLU A 17 2.69 -11.28 9.25
CA GLU A 17 3.68 -10.50 9.98
C GLU A 17 2.97 -9.59 10.99
N THR A 18 3.74 -8.78 11.74
CA THR A 18 3.16 -7.84 12.71
C THR A 18 2.13 -6.94 12.03
N GLY A 19 0.94 -6.85 12.61
CA GLY A 19 -0.15 -6.03 12.10
C GLY A 19 -1.09 -6.72 11.14
N SER A 20 -0.81 -7.98 10.74
CA SER A 20 -1.63 -8.71 9.75
C SER A 20 -3.11 -8.82 10.16
N GLU A 21 -3.39 -9.14 11.41
CA GLU A 21 -4.78 -9.28 11.88
C GLU A 21 -5.53 -7.95 11.82
N PHE A 22 -4.86 -6.87 12.17
CA PHE A 22 -5.42 -5.52 12.09
C PHE A 22 -5.73 -5.14 10.63
N VAL A 23 -4.80 -5.43 9.71
CA VAL A 23 -4.99 -5.15 8.28
C VAL A 23 -6.18 -5.93 7.72
N LYS A 24 -6.28 -7.22 8.03
CA LYS A 24 -7.39 -8.06 7.58
C LYS A 24 -8.73 -7.51 8.05
N LEU A 25 -8.80 -7.08 9.31
CA LEU A 25 -10.01 -6.48 9.86
C LEU A 25 -10.38 -5.19 9.13
N TYR A 26 -9.41 -4.29 8.93
CA TYR A 26 -9.66 -3.02 8.25
C TYR A 26 -10.08 -3.20 6.80
N LEU A 27 -9.49 -4.16 6.11
CA LEU A 27 -9.89 -4.46 4.72
C LEU A 27 -11.34 -4.90 4.63
N THR A 28 -11.81 -5.71 5.60
CA THR A 28 -13.22 -6.13 5.65
C THR A 28 -14.17 -5.00 5.99
N GLN A 29 -13.73 -4.05 6.79
CA GLN A 29 -14.57 -2.94 7.27
C GLN A 29 -14.58 -1.73 6.34
N SER A 30 -13.61 -1.62 5.46
CA SER A 30 -13.50 -0.46 4.56
C SER A 30 -14.53 -0.56 3.44
N PRO A 31 -15.38 0.46 3.25
CA PRO A 31 -16.37 0.43 2.18
C PRO A 31 -15.77 0.52 0.78
N SER A 32 -14.60 1.12 0.66
CA SER A 32 -13.87 1.25 -0.59
C SER A 32 -12.38 1.32 -0.30
N ILE A 33 -11.60 0.63 -1.13
CA ILE A 33 -10.14 0.51 -0.97
C ILE A 33 -9.46 1.00 -2.23
N ALA A 34 -8.44 1.84 -2.07
CA ALA A 34 -7.61 2.31 -3.16
C ALA A 34 -6.16 1.90 -2.94
N VAL A 35 -5.46 1.63 -4.02
CA VAL A 35 -4.05 1.26 -4.03
C VAL A 35 -3.34 1.94 -5.20
N CYS A 36 -2.02 2.01 -5.12
CA CYS A 36 -1.18 2.54 -6.20
C CYS A 36 -1.07 1.56 -7.36
N SER A 37 -0.92 2.06 -8.57
CA SER A 37 -0.69 1.23 -9.76
C SER A 37 0.60 0.41 -9.68
N THR A 38 1.58 0.81 -8.86
CA THR A 38 2.82 0.05 -8.65
C THR A 38 2.67 -1.10 -7.65
N THR A 39 1.56 -1.15 -6.90
CA THR A 39 1.37 -2.09 -5.80
C THR A 39 1.47 -3.54 -6.24
N ARG A 40 0.90 -3.89 -7.39
CA ARG A 40 0.97 -5.27 -7.89
C ARG A 40 2.41 -5.70 -8.17
N VAL A 41 3.20 -4.83 -8.77
CA VAL A 41 4.62 -5.11 -9.05
C VAL A 41 5.41 -5.21 -7.77
N GLU A 42 5.15 -4.33 -6.81
CA GLU A 42 5.82 -4.35 -5.52
C GLU A 42 5.51 -5.63 -4.74
N CYS A 43 4.24 -6.06 -4.71
CA CYS A 43 3.85 -7.32 -4.09
C CYS A 43 4.53 -8.51 -4.76
N SER A 44 4.57 -8.51 -6.09
CA SER A 44 5.25 -9.56 -6.85
C SER A 44 6.74 -9.62 -6.50
N SER A 45 7.38 -8.46 -6.35
CA SER A 45 8.78 -8.39 -5.94
C SER A 45 9.03 -9.04 -4.58
N VAL A 46 8.18 -8.75 -3.60
CA VAL A 46 8.29 -9.33 -2.25
C VAL A 46 8.14 -10.85 -2.31
N ILE A 47 7.10 -11.34 -2.99
CA ILE A 47 6.80 -12.77 -3.09
C ILE A 47 7.90 -13.52 -3.80
N ASN A 48 8.40 -12.99 -4.92
CA ASN A 48 9.48 -13.64 -5.68
C ASN A 48 10.79 -13.67 -4.90
N ARG A 49 11.05 -12.66 -4.07
CA ARG A 49 12.23 -12.65 -3.19
C ARG A 49 12.13 -13.74 -2.14
N MET A 50 10.95 -13.91 -1.52
CA MET A 50 10.70 -14.96 -0.56
C MET A 50 10.83 -16.35 -1.18
N LEU A 51 10.33 -16.53 -2.39
CA LEU A 51 10.48 -17.77 -3.14
C LEU A 51 11.96 -18.08 -3.40
N ALA A 52 12.72 -17.09 -3.85
CA ALA A 52 14.16 -17.25 -4.12
C ALA A 52 14.94 -17.58 -2.86
N ASN A 53 14.53 -17.08 -1.70
CA ASN A 53 15.18 -17.33 -0.41
C ASN A 53 14.71 -18.64 0.25
N GLY A 54 13.84 -19.41 -0.39
CA GLY A 54 13.32 -20.65 0.17
C GLY A 54 12.29 -20.48 1.28
N GLU A 55 11.74 -19.27 1.42
CA GLU A 55 10.74 -18.96 2.45
C GLU A 55 9.32 -19.35 2.07
N MET A 56 9.10 -19.70 0.81
CA MET A 56 7.83 -20.23 0.33
C MET A 56 8.05 -21.15 -0.86
N THR A 57 7.05 -21.99 -1.15
CA THR A 57 7.07 -22.89 -2.30
C THR A 57 6.55 -22.17 -3.55
N ALA A 58 6.83 -22.74 -4.73
CA ALA A 58 6.31 -22.25 -5.99
C ALA A 58 4.77 -22.28 -6.01
N GLU A 59 4.14 -23.30 -5.39
CA GLU A 59 2.70 -23.40 -5.27
C GLU A 59 2.13 -22.25 -4.43
N GLU A 60 2.74 -21.99 -3.27
CA GLU A 60 2.32 -20.88 -2.40
C GLU A 60 2.46 -19.53 -3.12
N SER A 61 3.56 -19.34 -3.83
CA SER A 61 3.79 -18.12 -4.62
C SER A 61 2.69 -17.92 -5.66
N ASN A 62 2.38 -18.95 -6.44
CA ASN A 62 1.33 -18.87 -7.46
C ASN A 62 -0.05 -18.59 -6.85
N TYR A 63 -0.36 -19.23 -5.74
CA TYR A 63 -1.61 -19.01 -5.01
C TYR A 63 -1.74 -17.55 -4.57
N LEU A 64 -0.71 -16.99 -3.96
CA LEU A 64 -0.72 -15.61 -3.49
C LEU A 64 -0.80 -14.60 -4.64
N GLN A 65 -0.05 -14.84 -5.72
CA GLN A 65 -0.11 -13.96 -6.91
C GLN A 65 -1.52 -13.93 -7.49
N ASN A 66 -2.18 -15.07 -7.55
CA ASN A 66 -3.56 -15.16 -8.06
C ASN A 66 -4.55 -14.45 -7.13
N GLN A 67 -4.41 -14.59 -5.81
CA GLN A 67 -5.25 -13.90 -4.84
C GLN A 67 -5.11 -12.39 -4.96
N ILE A 68 -3.88 -11.90 -5.08
CA ILE A 68 -3.62 -10.47 -5.23
C ILE A 68 -4.28 -9.95 -6.51
N ALA A 69 -4.13 -10.68 -7.62
CA ALA A 69 -4.75 -10.29 -8.89
C ALA A 69 -6.27 -10.21 -8.79
N GLU A 70 -6.90 -11.15 -8.10
CA GLU A 70 -8.35 -11.16 -7.88
C GLU A 70 -8.78 -9.96 -7.02
N ASP A 71 -8.10 -9.74 -5.90
CA ASP A 71 -8.45 -8.66 -4.99
C ASP A 71 -8.34 -7.29 -5.65
N LEU A 72 -7.31 -7.08 -6.46
CA LEU A 72 -7.09 -5.81 -7.15
C LEU A 72 -8.21 -5.46 -8.13
N GLN A 73 -9.00 -6.44 -8.59
CA GLN A 73 -10.17 -6.17 -9.43
C GLN A 73 -11.27 -5.41 -8.68
N PHE A 74 -11.29 -5.53 -7.35
CA PHE A 74 -12.30 -4.88 -6.50
C PHE A 74 -11.82 -3.57 -5.90
N TYR A 75 -10.54 -3.23 -6.05
CA TYR A 75 -9.95 -2.01 -5.51
C TYR A 75 -9.87 -0.93 -6.60
N GLU A 76 -9.91 0.30 -6.17
CA GLU A 76 -9.59 1.43 -7.04
C GLU A 76 -8.07 1.49 -7.17
N VAL A 77 -7.57 1.22 -8.37
CA VAL A 77 -6.13 1.31 -8.66
C VAL A 77 -5.85 2.68 -9.24
N ILE A 78 -5.10 3.50 -8.51
CA ILE A 78 -4.77 4.87 -8.92
C ILE A 78 -3.70 4.81 -10.01
N PRO A 79 -4.01 5.26 -11.23
CA PRO A 79 -3.06 5.15 -12.33
C PRO A 79 -1.92 6.17 -12.22
N PHE A 80 -0.79 5.82 -12.81
CA PHE A 80 0.31 6.77 -12.95
C PHE A 80 0.00 7.70 -14.13
N SER A 81 -0.38 8.94 -13.80
CA SER A 81 -0.74 9.97 -14.76
C SER A 81 0.25 11.11 -14.72
N GLU A 82 0.16 12.01 -15.69
CA GLU A 82 0.98 13.23 -15.69
C GLU A 82 0.72 14.09 -14.44
N THR A 83 -0.55 14.17 -14.01
CA THR A 83 -0.90 14.89 -12.78
C THR A 83 -0.27 14.23 -11.55
N LEU A 84 -0.34 12.91 -11.47
CA LEU A 84 0.27 12.17 -10.35
C LEU A 84 1.79 12.33 -10.35
N GLU A 85 2.41 12.29 -11.51
CA GLU A 85 3.86 12.51 -11.65
C GLU A 85 4.27 13.85 -11.03
N LYS A 86 3.53 14.91 -11.32
CA LYS A 86 3.82 16.24 -10.76
C LYS A 86 3.73 16.26 -9.24
N ILE A 87 2.69 15.64 -8.69
CA ILE A 87 2.52 15.53 -7.24
C ILE A 87 3.67 14.75 -6.63
N ALA A 88 4.04 13.61 -7.24
CA ALA A 88 5.14 12.77 -6.75
C ALA A 88 6.48 13.54 -6.76
N ILE A 89 6.76 14.32 -7.80
CA ILE A 89 7.95 15.15 -7.86
C ILE A 89 7.97 16.16 -6.70
N ASP A 90 6.84 16.79 -6.42
CA ASP A 90 6.74 17.73 -5.30
C ASP A 90 6.97 17.03 -3.95
N MET A 91 6.48 15.78 -3.80
CA MET A 91 6.69 15.02 -2.57
C MET A 91 8.15 14.60 -2.39
N VAL A 92 8.85 14.27 -3.48
CA VAL A 92 10.30 14.02 -3.45
C VAL A 92 11.04 15.26 -2.94
N LYS A 93 10.73 16.43 -3.50
CA LYS A 93 11.38 17.69 -3.12
C LYS A 93 11.07 18.10 -1.68
N LYS A 94 9.80 18.02 -1.30
CA LYS A 94 9.33 18.51 0.00
C LYS A 94 9.74 17.60 1.15
N HIS A 95 9.65 16.30 0.95
CA HIS A 95 9.85 15.31 2.01
C HIS A 95 11.07 14.42 1.82
N ARG A 96 11.80 14.59 0.73
CA ARG A 96 13.00 13.80 0.39
C ARG A 96 12.71 12.30 0.36
N LEU A 97 11.53 11.96 -0.17
CA LEU A 97 11.10 10.56 -0.29
C LEU A 97 11.80 9.87 -1.45
N ARG A 98 11.97 8.55 -1.33
CA ARG A 98 12.38 7.71 -2.45
C ARG A 98 11.25 7.64 -3.47
N THR A 99 11.60 7.26 -4.70
CA THR A 99 10.68 7.28 -5.84
C THR A 99 9.35 6.56 -5.55
N LEU A 100 9.41 5.30 -5.10
CA LEU A 100 8.19 4.53 -4.87
C LEU A 100 7.35 5.09 -3.72
N ASP A 101 8.00 5.59 -2.66
CA ASP A 101 7.28 6.20 -1.53
C ASP A 101 6.59 7.49 -1.97
N ALA A 102 7.24 8.29 -2.79
CA ALA A 102 6.64 9.51 -3.34
C ALA A 102 5.43 9.20 -4.22
N ILE A 103 5.51 8.13 -5.02
CA ILE A 103 4.39 7.69 -5.86
C ILE A 103 3.24 7.17 -5.01
N GLN A 104 3.53 6.44 -3.93
CA GLN A 104 2.50 5.99 -2.98
C GLN A 104 1.78 7.18 -2.34
N LEU A 105 2.52 8.15 -1.85
CA LEU A 105 1.94 9.34 -1.23
C LEU A 105 1.12 10.15 -2.23
N ALA A 106 1.65 10.36 -3.44
CA ALA A 106 0.94 11.06 -4.50
C ALA A 106 -0.37 10.36 -4.86
N SER A 107 -0.34 9.02 -4.88
CA SER A 107 -1.54 8.21 -5.16
C SER A 107 -2.58 8.40 -4.07
N ALA A 108 -2.17 8.37 -2.79
CA ALA A 108 -3.09 8.60 -1.67
C ALA A 108 -3.70 10.00 -1.74
N LEU A 109 -2.90 11.01 -2.06
CA LEU A 109 -3.39 12.39 -2.21
C LEU A 109 -4.33 12.57 -3.39
N SER A 110 -4.32 11.65 -4.35
CA SER A 110 -5.20 11.68 -5.52
C SER A 110 -6.55 11.01 -5.29
N VAL A 111 -6.73 10.34 -4.15
CA VAL A 111 -8.00 9.67 -3.82
C VAL A 111 -9.04 10.72 -3.45
N SER A 112 -10.20 10.68 -4.15
CA SER A 112 -11.33 11.54 -3.81
C SER A 112 -11.95 11.07 -2.49
N GLN A 113 -12.16 12.01 -1.56
CA GLN A 113 -12.77 11.73 -0.25
C GLN A 113 -12.04 10.61 0.52
N ILE A 114 -10.71 10.69 0.60
CA ILE A 114 -9.92 9.72 1.34
C ILE A 114 -10.30 9.75 2.84
N GLN A 115 -10.47 8.56 3.41
CA GLN A 115 -10.72 8.39 4.83
C GLN A 115 -9.41 8.21 5.60
N HIS A 116 -8.67 7.17 5.28
CA HIS A 116 -7.41 6.86 5.96
C HIS A 116 -6.32 6.49 4.96
N PHE A 117 -5.09 6.81 5.34
CA PHE A 117 -3.88 6.37 4.66
C PHE A 117 -3.18 5.34 5.56
N PHE A 118 -3.19 4.08 5.16
CA PHE A 118 -2.58 2.99 5.91
C PHE A 118 -1.11 2.82 5.46
N VAL A 119 -0.19 3.06 6.36
CA VAL A 119 1.24 3.04 6.08
C VAL A 119 2.04 2.78 7.35
N SER A 120 3.13 1.99 7.26
CA SER A 120 3.98 1.66 8.40
C SER A 120 5.36 2.30 8.32
N ASP A 121 5.85 2.63 7.13
CA ASP A 121 7.16 3.28 6.98
C ASP A 121 7.17 4.64 7.66
N THR A 122 8.14 4.87 8.56
CA THR A 122 8.20 6.06 9.40
C THR A 122 8.22 7.35 8.59
N LYS A 123 9.09 7.42 7.59
CA LYS A 123 9.26 8.65 6.79
C LYS A 123 8.03 8.94 5.95
N LEU A 124 7.46 7.91 5.33
CA LEU A 124 6.24 8.03 4.53
C LEU A 124 5.05 8.39 5.41
N LYS A 125 4.96 7.78 6.59
CA LYS A 125 3.93 8.07 7.58
C LYS A 125 3.96 9.54 8.00
N GLU A 126 5.12 10.07 8.37
CA GLU A 126 5.28 11.47 8.76
C GLU A 126 4.98 12.42 7.61
N SER A 127 5.37 12.05 6.39
CA SER A 127 5.07 12.83 5.20
C SER A 127 3.57 12.90 4.92
N GLY A 128 2.87 11.78 5.09
CA GLY A 128 1.41 11.72 4.95
C GLY A 128 0.70 12.63 5.95
N LYS A 129 1.14 12.60 7.20
CA LYS A 129 0.61 13.49 8.25
C LYS A 129 0.83 14.96 7.89
N ALA A 130 2.04 15.30 7.43
CA ALA A 130 2.38 16.67 7.04
C ALA A 130 1.51 17.16 5.87
N GLU A 131 1.06 16.27 4.99
CA GLU A 131 0.15 16.60 3.90
C GLU A 131 -1.32 16.59 4.32
N GLY A 132 -1.61 16.39 5.60
CA GLY A 132 -2.97 16.46 6.12
C GLY A 132 -3.77 15.17 6.05
N LEU A 133 -3.13 14.04 5.77
CA LEU A 133 -3.82 12.75 5.71
C LEU A 133 -4.02 12.16 7.11
N SER A 134 -5.15 11.46 7.30
CA SER A 134 -5.39 10.66 8.49
C SER A 134 -4.63 9.34 8.35
N VAL A 135 -3.46 9.26 8.97
CA VAL A 135 -2.53 8.14 8.85
C VAL A 135 -2.82 7.09 9.93
N ILE A 136 -2.89 5.83 9.52
CA ILE A 136 -3.00 4.70 10.43
C ILE A 136 -1.84 3.74 10.16
N ASP A 137 -1.10 3.43 11.23
CA ASP A 137 0.00 2.46 11.19
C ASP A 137 -0.48 1.17 11.87
N PRO A 138 -0.69 0.07 11.13
CA PRO A 138 -1.18 -1.18 11.72
C PRO A 138 -0.18 -1.83 12.68
N ASN A 139 1.09 -1.44 12.65
CA ASN A 139 2.09 -1.95 13.59
C ASN A 139 1.95 -1.29 14.96
N GLU A 140 1.42 -0.09 15.04
CA GLU A 140 1.19 0.64 16.29
C GLU A 140 -0.21 0.35 16.86
N ASN A 141 -1.19 0.17 15.98
CA ASN A 141 -2.58 -0.08 16.37
C ASN A 141 -2.84 -1.58 16.36
N GLN A 142 -2.63 -2.21 17.51
CA GLN A 142 -2.87 -3.65 17.66
C GLN A 142 -4.21 -3.90 18.36
N LEU A 143 -4.88 -4.91 17.89
CA LEU A 143 -6.13 -5.37 18.48
C LEU A 143 -5.90 -6.11 19.79
#